data_245e12d9215600dae1ca0b805954864c
#
_entry.id   245e12d9215600dae1ca0b805954864c
#
_cell.length_a   1.000
_cell.length_b   1.000
_cell.length_c   1.000
_cell.angle_alpha   90.00
_cell.angle_beta   90.00
_cell.angle_gamma   90.00
#
_symmetry.space_group_name_H-M   'P 1'
#
loop_
_entity.id
_entity.type
_entity.pdbx_description
1 polymer ?
#
loop_
_entity_poly.entity_id
_entity_poly.type
_entity_poly.pdbx_seq_one_letter_code
_entity_poly.pdbx_strand_id
1 'polypeptide(L)'
;MAKKKEQQEEKKHVAVVNKKSLSFLEKYINNPSPTGFEWEGQKIWLDYIKPYVDEHYVDNYGTAVAVINPKAKYKVVIEAHADEISWFVNYITSDGLIYVIRNGGSDHQIAPSKRVIIHTDNGPVTAVFGWPAIHTRGAGEKEEAPALKNIFLDCGCTSKEEVEKLGIHVGCVITYEDQFMVLNNRYYVGRALDNRVGGFMIAEVAR
;
A
#
# COMPACT_ATOMS: atom_id res chain seq x y z
N MET A 1 51.90 23.85 33.18
CA MET A 1 50.67 24.10 32.40
C MET A 1 50.31 22.82 31.65
N ALA A 2 49.43 22.02 32.21
CA ALA A 2 49.02 20.74 31.63
C ALA A 2 47.77 20.98 30.75
N LYS A 3 47.88 20.77 29.46
CA LYS A 3 46.74 20.80 28.54
C LYS A 3 45.90 19.52 28.76
N LYS A 4 44.70 19.68 29.31
CA LYS A 4 43.66 18.65 29.30
C LYS A 4 43.26 18.44 27.82
N LYS A 5 43.56 17.27 27.29
CA LYS A 5 42.93 16.78 26.06
C LYS A 5 41.52 16.32 26.45
N GLU A 6 40.52 17.08 26.08
CA GLU A 6 39.13 16.62 26.00
C GLU A 6 39.05 15.57 24.90
N GLN A 7 38.91 14.31 25.28
CA GLN A 7 38.49 13.25 24.38
C GLN A 7 36.99 13.47 24.13
N GLN A 8 36.64 14.05 23.00
CA GLN A 8 35.31 13.95 22.43
C GLN A 8 35.09 12.48 22.05
N GLU A 9 34.26 11.77 22.82
CA GLU A 9 33.68 10.50 22.40
C GLU A 9 32.85 10.79 21.15
N GLU A 10 33.33 10.36 19.98
CA GLU A 10 32.52 10.24 18.78
C GLU A 10 31.36 9.32 19.11
N LYS A 11 30.17 9.90 19.35
CA LYS A 11 28.93 9.14 19.38
C LYS A 11 28.82 8.43 18.04
N LYS A 12 29.05 7.12 18.00
CA LYS A 12 28.76 6.27 16.85
C LYS A 12 27.30 6.52 16.48
N HIS A 13 27.06 7.20 15.37
CA HIS A 13 25.75 7.30 14.77
C HIS A 13 25.29 5.88 14.41
N VAL A 14 24.49 5.28 15.26
CA VAL A 14 23.81 4.03 14.91
C VAL A 14 22.80 4.38 13.82
N ALA A 15 22.98 3.81 12.63
CA ALA A 15 22.03 4.00 11.57
C ALA A 15 20.62 3.55 12.04
N VAL A 16 19.67 4.46 12.07
CA VAL A 16 18.28 4.19 12.48
C VAL A 16 17.69 3.11 11.59
N VAL A 17 17.99 3.16 10.28
CA VAL A 17 17.57 2.15 9.32
C VAL A 17 18.74 1.22 9.02
N ASN A 18 18.57 -0.06 9.31
CA ASN A 18 19.53 -1.13 9.00
C ASN A 18 18.91 -2.15 8.03
N LYS A 19 19.64 -3.19 7.67
CA LYS A 19 19.17 -4.22 6.73
C LYS A 19 17.86 -4.90 7.19
N LYS A 20 17.69 -5.14 8.50
CA LYS A 20 16.46 -5.74 9.05
C LYS A 20 15.28 -4.77 8.93
N SER A 21 15.48 -3.50 9.27
CA SER A 21 14.46 -2.46 9.12
C SER A 21 14.05 -2.28 7.66
N LEU A 22 15.03 -2.24 6.74
CA LEU A 22 14.73 -2.09 5.32
C LEU A 22 13.94 -3.28 4.76
N SER A 23 14.32 -4.50 5.13
CA SER A 23 13.57 -5.70 4.74
C SER A 23 12.13 -5.70 5.29
N PHE A 24 11.93 -5.21 6.51
CA PHE A 24 10.60 -5.01 7.07
C PHE A 24 9.81 -3.97 6.28
N LEU A 25 10.42 -2.80 6.01
CA LEU A 25 9.77 -1.73 5.23
C LEU A 25 9.32 -2.25 3.86
N GLU A 26 10.20 -2.93 3.13
CA GLU A 26 9.91 -3.51 1.82
C GLU A 26 8.74 -4.50 1.90
N LYS A 27 8.78 -5.44 2.84
CA LYS A 27 7.69 -6.41 3.04
C LYS A 27 6.36 -5.70 3.40
N TYR A 28 6.42 -4.69 4.26
CA TYR A 28 5.25 -3.95 4.73
C TYR A 28 4.62 -3.11 3.61
N ILE A 29 5.43 -2.43 2.80
CA ILE A 29 4.96 -1.63 1.66
C ILE A 29 4.41 -2.52 0.53
N ASN A 30 5.06 -3.65 0.24
CA ASN A 30 4.64 -4.54 -0.84
C ASN A 30 3.36 -5.34 -0.52
N ASN A 31 3.03 -5.50 0.77
CA ASN A 31 1.79 -6.16 1.13
C ASN A 31 0.58 -5.29 0.77
N PRO A 32 -0.40 -5.79 -0.01
CA PRO A 32 -1.64 -5.05 -0.23
C PRO A 32 -2.41 -4.87 1.07
N SER A 33 -2.83 -3.63 1.36
CA SER A 33 -3.69 -3.32 2.51
C SER A 33 -4.70 -2.23 2.14
N PRO A 34 -5.57 -2.48 1.16
CA PRO A 34 -6.63 -1.54 0.84
C PRO A 34 -7.49 -1.25 2.06
N THR A 35 -8.10 -0.06 2.12
CA THR A 35 -9.05 0.29 3.19
C THR A 35 -10.12 -0.81 3.35
N GLY A 36 -10.23 -1.37 4.55
CA GLY A 36 -11.09 -2.52 4.89
C GLY A 36 -10.42 -3.89 4.75
N PHE A 37 -9.16 -3.96 4.31
CA PHE A 37 -8.41 -5.20 4.09
C PHE A 37 -6.99 -5.13 4.68
N GLU A 38 -6.81 -4.43 5.81
CA GLU A 38 -5.50 -4.11 6.40
C GLU A 38 -4.89 -5.26 7.21
N TRP A 39 -5.63 -6.33 7.46
CA TRP A 39 -5.25 -7.38 8.41
C TRP A 39 -3.84 -7.95 8.20
N GLU A 40 -3.51 -8.34 6.98
CA GLU A 40 -2.19 -8.94 6.70
C GLU A 40 -1.05 -7.92 6.89
N GLY A 41 -1.26 -6.66 6.51
CA GLY A 41 -0.31 -5.57 6.77
C GLY A 41 -0.12 -5.32 8.26
N GLN A 42 -1.20 -5.28 9.02
CA GLN A 42 -1.19 -5.13 10.48
C GLN A 42 -0.45 -6.30 11.15
N LYS A 43 -0.65 -7.52 10.68
CA LYS A 43 0.06 -8.71 11.17
C LYS A 43 1.57 -8.62 10.91
N ILE A 44 1.98 -8.19 9.70
CA ILE A 44 3.40 -7.96 9.38
C ILE A 44 4.01 -6.95 10.33
N TRP A 45 3.29 -5.87 10.65
CA TRP A 45 3.73 -4.83 11.57
C TRP A 45 3.86 -5.38 13.00
N LEU A 46 2.85 -6.09 13.51
CA LEU A 46 2.88 -6.71 14.83
C LEU A 46 4.01 -7.73 14.96
N ASP A 47 4.21 -8.60 13.97
CA ASP A 47 5.27 -9.60 13.99
C ASP A 47 6.66 -8.97 14.07
N TYR A 48 6.85 -7.79 13.44
CA TYR A 48 8.10 -7.05 13.51
C TYR A 48 8.33 -6.40 14.89
N ILE A 49 7.30 -5.76 15.45
CA ILE A 49 7.42 -4.95 16.67
C ILE A 49 7.39 -5.79 17.95
N LYS A 50 6.73 -6.94 17.94
CA LYS A 50 6.49 -7.82 19.08
C LYS A 50 7.71 -8.07 19.99
N PRO A 51 8.95 -8.26 19.50
CA PRO A 51 10.12 -8.47 20.35
C PRO A 51 10.57 -7.24 21.16
N TYR A 52 10.01 -6.06 20.90
CA TYR A 52 10.45 -4.77 21.43
C TYR A 52 9.42 -4.08 22.31
N VAL A 53 8.28 -4.71 22.56
CA VAL A 53 7.17 -4.14 23.32
C VAL A 53 6.75 -5.04 24.46
N ASP A 54 6.15 -4.47 25.50
CA ASP A 54 5.69 -5.23 26.67
C ASP A 54 4.34 -5.91 26.40
N GLU A 55 3.45 -5.22 25.66
CA GLU A 55 2.11 -5.72 25.30
C GLU A 55 1.79 -5.37 23.86
N HIS A 56 0.97 -6.21 23.22
CA HIS A 56 0.45 -5.93 21.88
C HIS A 56 -0.91 -6.63 21.71
N TYR A 57 -1.79 -5.99 20.95
CA TYR A 57 -3.12 -6.52 20.64
C TYR A 57 -3.71 -5.88 19.36
N VAL A 58 -4.77 -6.44 18.90
CA VAL A 58 -5.64 -5.82 17.89
C VAL A 58 -6.97 -5.55 18.56
N ASP A 59 -7.46 -4.32 18.45
CA ASP A 59 -8.76 -3.96 19.01
C ASP A 59 -9.93 -4.41 18.12
N ASN A 60 -11.15 -4.18 18.58
CA ASN A 60 -12.36 -4.57 17.83
C ASN A 60 -12.56 -3.81 16.51
N TYR A 61 -11.86 -2.70 16.32
CA TYR A 61 -11.87 -1.93 15.08
C TYR A 61 -10.83 -2.43 14.07
N GLY A 62 -9.91 -3.30 14.50
CA GLY A 62 -8.80 -3.82 13.69
C GLY A 62 -7.50 -3.02 13.85
N THR A 63 -7.43 -2.08 14.80
CA THR A 63 -6.22 -1.31 15.07
C THR A 63 -5.17 -2.18 15.75
N ALA A 64 -4.00 -2.32 15.15
CA ALA A 64 -2.85 -2.94 15.79
C ALA A 64 -2.21 -1.99 16.80
N VAL A 65 -2.13 -2.42 18.05
CA VAL A 65 -1.61 -1.62 19.16
C VAL A 65 -0.41 -2.32 19.78
N ALA A 66 0.63 -1.57 20.09
CA ALA A 66 1.78 -2.02 20.84
C ALA A 66 2.07 -1.05 21.99
N VAL A 67 2.41 -1.57 23.15
CA VAL A 67 2.56 -0.79 24.39
C VAL A 67 3.93 -1.04 24.99
N ILE A 68 4.60 0.04 25.36
CA ILE A 68 5.86 0.03 26.15
C ILE A 68 5.57 0.73 27.48
N ASN A 69 6.01 0.18 28.57
CA ASN A 69 5.82 0.67 29.93
C ASN A 69 4.33 0.88 30.28
N PRO A 70 3.48 -0.17 30.26
CA PRO A 70 2.02 -0.06 30.46
C PRO A 70 1.64 0.58 31.80
N LYS A 71 2.53 0.52 32.80
CA LYS A 71 2.34 1.10 34.14
C LYS A 71 2.82 2.54 34.28
N ALA A 72 3.35 3.16 33.22
CA ALA A 72 3.77 4.55 33.25
C ALA A 72 2.59 5.48 33.56
N LYS A 73 2.81 6.48 34.41
CA LYS A 73 1.78 7.47 34.78
C LYS A 73 1.43 8.39 33.64
N TYR A 74 2.41 8.75 32.81
CA TYR A 74 2.26 9.55 31.62
C TYR A 74 2.33 8.64 30.38
N LYS A 75 1.39 8.78 29.47
CA LYS A 75 1.33 8.00 28.23
C LYS A 75 1.40 8.92 27.02
N VAL A 76 2.17 8.51 26.04
CA VAL A 76 2.25 9.15 24.72
C VAL A 76 1.69 8.14 23.71
N VAL A 77 0.78 8.58 22.86
CA VAL A 77 0.27 7.80 21.75
C VAL A 77 0.91 8.33 20.46
N ILE A 78 1.47 7.44 19.66
CA ILE A 78 1.97 7.75 18.32
C ILE A 78 1.18 6.86 17.38
N GLU A 79 0.56 7.45 16.35
CA GLU A 79 -0.32 6.74 15.44
C GLU A 79 0.01 7.01 13.97
N ALA A 80 -0.34 6.06 13.12
CA ALA A 80 -0.30 6.16 11.67
C ALA A 80 -1.37 5.24 11.10
N HIS A 81 -1.94 5.57 9.93
CA HIS A 81 -2.87 4.67 9.28
C HIS A 81 -2.13 3.59 8.47
N ALA A 82 -2.73 2.40 8.41
CA ALA A 82 -2.13 1.20 7.81
C ALA A 82 -2.67 0.89 6.41
N ASP A 83 -3.76 1.54 6.03
CA ASP A 83 -4.43 1.31 4.76
C ASP A 83 -3.78 2.05 3.58
N GLU A 84 -4.25 1.72 2.41
CA GLU A 84 -3.91 2.36 1.14
C GLU A 84 -5.14 2.57 0.29
N ILE A 85 -5.10 3.59 -0.57
CA ILE A 85 -6.09 3.82 -1.62
C ILE A 85 -6.08 2.67 -2.62
N SER A 86 -7.26 2.34 -3.16
CA SER A 86 -7.44 1.21 -4.06
C SER A 86 -8.66 1.40 -4.96
N TRP A 87 -9.13 0.33 -5.58
CA TRP A 87 -10.34 0.30 -6.38
C TRP A 87 -11.17 -0.93 -6.01
N PHE A 88 -12.45 -0.91 -6.36
CA PHE A 88 -13.31 -2.09 -6.32
C PHE A 88 -13.82 -2.40 -7.71
N VAL A 89 -13.97 -3.68 -8.02
CA VAL A 89 -14.78 -4.14 -9.15
C VAL A 89 -16.22 -3.68 -8.92
N ASN A 90 -16.76 -2.91 -9.86
CA ASN A 90 -18.13 -2.38 -9.78
C ASN A 90 -19.07 -3.09 -10.75
N TYR A 91 -18.60 -3.40 -11.96
CA TYR A 91 -19.41 -4.01 -13.00
C TYR A 91 -18.52 -4.79 -13.98
N ILE A 92 -19.01 -5.93 -14.46
CA ILE A 92 -18.35 -6.77 -15.45
C ILE A 92 -19.27 -6.79 -16.69
N THR A 93 -18.75 -6.39 -17.85
CA THR A 93 -19.49 -6.36 -19.10
C THR A 93 -19.61 -7.76 -19.72
N SER A 94 -20.55 -7.93 -20.66
CA SER A 94 -20.73 -9.20 -21.39
C SER A 94 -19.51 -9.61 -22.22
N ASP A 95 -18.68 -8.67 -22.61
CA ASP A 95 -17.43 -8.85 -23.39
C ASP A 95 -16.17 -8.92 -22.51
N GLY A 96 -16.32 -9.03 -21.18
CA GLY A 96 -15.23 -9.32 -20.26
C GLY A 96 -14.46 -8.10 -19.74
N LEU A 97 -14.87 -6.87 -20.05
CA LEU A 97 -14.28 -5.67 -19.48
C LEU A 97 -14.82 -5.40 -18.07
N ILE A 98 -13.99 -4.82 -17.20
CA ILE A 98 -14.31 -4.59 -15.79
C ILE A 98 -14.29 -3.10 -15.50
N TYR A 99 -15.42 -2.54 -15.08
CA TYR A 99 -15.52 -1.17 -14.60
C TYR A 99 -15.34 -1.11 -13.09
N VAL A 100 -14.75 -0.01 -12.62
CA VAL A 100 -14.30 0.12 -11.23
C VAL A 100 -14.92 1.34 -10.54
N ILE A 101 -14.94 1.30 -9.20
CA ILE A 101 -15.17 2.47 -8.35
C ILE A 101 -13.95 2.68 -7.45
N ARG A 102 -13.79 3.89 -6.95
CA ARG A 102 -12.69 4.24 -6.05
C ARG A 102 -12.91 3.67 -4.65
N ASN A 103 -11.83 3.23 -4.05
CA ASN A 103 -11.70 3.06 -2.62
C ASN A 103 -10.69 4.12 -2.13
N GLY A 104 -11.19 5.17 -1.48
CA GLY A 104 -10.39 6.34 -1.15
C GLY A 104 -10.10 7.26 -2.34
N GLY A 105 -8.96 7.95 -2.30
CA GLY A 105 -8.56 8.99 -3.26
C GLY A 105 -7.88 8.51 -4.54
N SER A 106 -8.12 7.27 -4.99
CA SER A 106 -7.47 6.72 -6.18
C SER A 106 -7.72 7.59 -7.42
N ASP A 107 -6.63 8.02 -8.08
CA ASP A 107 -6.70 8.95 -9.20
C ASP A 107 -6.90 8.20 -10.53
N HIS A 108 -8.07 8.39 -11.13
CA HIS A 108 -8.44 7.80 -12.41
C HIS A 108 -7.73 8.43 -13.61
N GLN A 109 -7.14 9.62 -13.46
CA GLN A 109 -6.44 10.28 -14.55
C GLN A 109 -5.08 9.65 -14.85
N ILE A 110 -4.43 9.08 -13.82
CA ILE A 110 -3.15 8.36 -13.96
C ILE A 110 -3.30 6.85 -14.09
N ALA A 111 -4.53 6.34 -14.03
CA ALA A 111 -4.80 4.91 -14.10
C ALA A 111 -4.56 4.27 -15.49
N PRO A 112 -4.87 4.91 -16.63
CA PRO A 112 -4.67 4.32 -17.95
C PRO A 112 -3.27 3.75 -18.16
N SER A 113 -3.18 2.53 -18.72
CA SER A 113 -1.95 1.76 -18.95
C SER A 113 -1.25 1.22 -17.69
N LYS A 114 -1.77 1.48 -16.50
CA LYS A 114 -1.23 0.89 -15.28
C LYS A 114 -1.66 -0.57 -15.14
N ARG A 115 -0.72 -1.42 -14.74
CA ARG A 115 -0.99 -2.79 -14.31
C ARG A 115 -1.50 -2.78 -12.88
N VAL A 116 -2.44 -3.69 -12.64
CA VAL A 116 -3.08 -3.88 -11.33
C VAL A 116 -3.20 -5.35 -11.00
N ILE A 117 -3.41 -5.60 -9.72
CA ILE A 117 -3.77 -6.91 -9.19
C ILE A 117 -5.20 -6.83 -8.66
N ILE A 118 -6.07 -7.69 -9.19
CA ILE A 118 -7.40 -7.94 -8.64
C ILE A 118 -7.26 -9.06 -7.62
N HIS A 119 -7.64 -8.79 -6.38
CA HIS A 119 -7.56 -9.77 -5.29
C HIS A 119 -8.86 -10.57 -5.26
N THR A 120 -8.77 -11.86 -5.52
CA THR A 120 -9.90 -12.79 -5.54
C THR A 120 -9.70 -13.92 -4.53
N ASP A 121 -10.76 -14.65 -4.19
CA ASP A 121 -10.68 -15.83 -3.32
C ASP A 121 -9.83 -16.96 -3.92
N ASN A 122 -9.70 -16.98 -5.26
CA ASN A 122 -8.87 -17.95 -5.99
C ASN A 122 -7.40 -17.52 -6.11
N GLY A 123 -7.05 -16.33 -5.58
CA GLY A 123 -5.71 -15.73 -5.66
C GLY A 123 -5.68 -14.46 -6.52
N PRO A 124 -4.50 -13.86 -6.69
CA PRO A 124 -4.33 -12.61 -7.42
C PRO A 124 -4.46 -12.81 -8.92
N VAL A 125 -5.18 -11.90 -9.59
CA VAL A 125 -5.32 -11.85 -11.06
C VAL A 125 -4.76 -10.53 -11.57
N THR A 126 -3.81 -10.58 -12.51
CA THR A 126 -3.25 -9.38 -13.16
C THR A 126 -4.24 -8.84 -14.20
N ALA A 127 -4.41 -7.52 -14.22
CA ALA A 127 -5.18 -6.80 -15.22
C ALA A 127 -4.50 -5.48 -15.57
N VAL A 128 -4.96 -4.83 -16.62
CA VAL A 128 -4.43 -3.55 -17.12
C VAL A 128 -5.56 -2.56 -17.27
N PHE A 129 -5.36 -1.32 -16.78
CA PHE A 129 -6.30 -0.24 -17.07
C PHE A 129 -6.26 0.17 -18.51
N GLY A 130 -7.41 0.07 -19.18
CA GLY A 130 -7.67 0.53 -20.52
C GLY A 130 -8.38 1.89 -20.55
N TRP A 131 -8.18 2.59 -21.65
CA TRP A 131 -8.88 3.81 -22.03
C TRP A 131 -8.87 3.91 -23.55
N PRO A 132 -9.92 4.46 -24.21
CA PRO A 132 -9.96 4.57 -25.67
C PRO A 132 -8.69 5.20 -26.24
N ALA A 133 -8.13 4.58 -27.30
CA ALA A 133 -6.92 5.07 -27.94
C ALA A 133 -7.12 6.47 -28.51
N ILE A 134 -6.05 7.29 -28.56
CA ILE A 134 -6.12 8.70 -28.95
C ILE A 134 -6.80 8.92 -30.33
N HIS A 135 -6.54 8.03 -31.27
CA HIS A 135 -7.10 8.12 -32.63
C HIS A 135 -8.56 7.66 -32.74
N THR A 136 -9.11 7.03 -31.69
CA THR A 136 -10.54 6.64 -31.62
C THR A 136 -11.38 7.66 -30.84
N ARG A 137 -10.74 8.62 -30.17
CA ARG A 137 -11.42 9.77 -29.56
C ARG A 137 -11.77 10.75 -30.68
N GLY A 138 -13.00 11.25 -30.72
CA GLY A 138 -13.52 12.04 -31.83
C GLY A 138 -12.59 13.12 -32.36
N ALA A 139 -12.38 13.15 -33.68
CA ALA A 139 -11.53 14.14 -34.30
C ALA A 139 -12.17 15.55 -34.17
N GLY A 140 -11.52 16.47 -33.48
CA GLY A 140 -11.97 17.85 -33.30
C GLY A 140 -12.60 18.17 -31.94
N GLU A 141 -12.76 17.19 -31.05
CA GLU A 141 -13.15 17.44 -29.67
C GLU A 141 -11.95 17.87 -28.84
N LYS A 142 -12.19 18.71 -27.82
CA LYS A 142 -11.16 19.05 -26.83
C LYS A 142 -10.61 17.75 -26.24
N GLU A 143 -9.29 17.66 -26.14
CA GLU A 143 -8.63 16.54 -25.44
C GLU A 143 -9.15 16.47 -23.99
N GLU A 144 -10.02 15.49 -23.74
CA GLU A 144 -10.59 15.28 -22.42
C GLU A 144 -9.67 14.39 -21.59
N ALA A 145 -9.56 14.70 -20.29
CA ALA A 145 -8.89 13.81 -19.35
C ALA A 145 -9.69 12.51 -19.17
N PRO A 146 -9.05 11.38 -18.84
CA PRO A 146 -9.76 10.16 -18.50
C PRO A 146 -10.80 10.40 -17.41
N ALA A 147 -12.06 9.99 -17.65
CA ALA A 147 -13.10 10.01 -16.63
C ALA A 147 -13.28 8.60 -16.06
N LEU A 148 -13.67 8.51 -14.79
CA LEU A 148 -13.87 7.21 -14.11
C LEU A 148 -14.80 6.27 -14.90
N LYS A 149 -15.86 6.81 -15.51
CA LYS A 149 -16.83 6.06 -16.33
C LYS A 149 -16.27 5.55 -17.65
N ASN A 150 -15.10 6.05 -18.09
CA ASN A 150 -14.51 5.74 -19.39
C ASN A 150 -13.26 4.86 -19.29
N ILE A 151 -12.77 4.59 -18.07
CA ILE A 151 -11.67 3.66 -17.85
C ILE A 151 -12.24 2.28 -17.47
N PHE A 152 -11.54 1.25 -17.85
CA PHE A 152 -11.91 -0.14 -17.56
C PHE A 152 -10.67 -0.97 -17.31
N LEU A 153 -10.82 -2.15 -16.74
CA LEU A 153 -9.76 -3.15 -16.64
C LEU A 153 -9.99 -4.24 -17.69
N ASP A 154 -8.89 -4.67 -18.26
CA ASP A 154 -8.79 -5.83 -19.13
C ASP A 154 -7.90 -6.88 -18.45
N CYS A 155 -8.43 -8.06 -18.20
CA CYS A 155 -7.72 -9.23 -17.64
C CYS A 155 -7.52 -10.34 -18.68
N GLY A 156 -7.71 -10.04 -19.98
CA GLY A 156 -7.51 -10.98 -21.08
C GLY A 156 -8.70 -11.92 -21.32
N CYS A 157 -9.87 -11.63 -20.74
CA CYS A 157 -11.11 -12.40 -20.94
C CYS A 157 -11.96 -11.77 -22.03
N THR A 158 -12.76 -12.59 -22.72
CA THR A 158 -13.64 -12.20 -23.82
C THR A 158 -15.12 -12.33 -23.49
N SER A 159 -15.44 -12.76 -22.26
CA SER A 159 -16.80 -12.83 -21.74
C SER A 159 -16.84 -12.66 -20.23
N LYS A 160 -18.01 -12.29 -19.72
CA LYS A 160 -18.28 -12.20 -18.29
C LYS A 160 -18.02 -13.52 -17.58
N GLU A 161 -18.43 -14.63 -18.16
CA GLU A 161 -18.28 -15.96 -17.61
C GLU A 161 -16.80 -16.37 -17.46
N GLU A 162 -15.93 -15.93 -18.37
CA GLU A 162 -14.49 -16.13 -18.26
C GLU A 162 -13.91 -15.32 -17.10
N VAL A 163 -14.32 -14.06 -16.92
CA VAL A 163 -13.90 -13.22 -15.79
C VAL A 163 -14.33 -13.85 -14.47
N GLU A 164 -15.59 -14.29 -14.37
CA GLU A 164 -16.12 -14.91 -13.16
C GLU A 164 -15.42 -16.26 -12.81
N LYS A 165 -15.00 -17.04 -13.83
CA LYS A 165 -14.19 -18.26 -13.61
C LYS A 165 -12.82 -17.99 -13.00
N LEU A 166 -12.24 -16.79 -13.18
CA LEU A 166 -11.02 -16.37 -12.50
C LEU A 166 -11.27 -16.03 -11.02
N GLY A 167 -12.51 -16.05 -10.55
CA GLY A 167 -12.92 -15.66 -9.20
C GLY A 167 -13.18 -14.17 -9.05
N ILE A 168 -13.20 -13.41 -10.15
CA ILE A 168 -13.47 -11.98 -10.12
C ILE A 168 -14.99 -11.75 -10.03
N HIS A 169 -15.40 -10.96 -9.05
CA HIS A 169 -16.79 -10.54 -8.85
C HIS A 169 -16.86 -9.09 -8.39
N VAL A 170 -18.05 -8.51 -8.42
CA VAL A 170 -18.30 -7.17 -7.87
C VAL A 170 -17.89 -7.14 -6.39
N GLY A 171 -17.09 -6.14 -6.01
CA GLY A 171 -16.53 -5.99 -4.68
C GLY A 171 -15.10 -6.52 -4.51
N CYS A 172 -14.54 -7.26 -5.48
CA CYS A 172 -13.12 -7.60 -5.46
C CYS A 172 -12.28 -6.32 -5.39
N VAL A 173 -11.29 -6.31 -4.50
CA VAL A 173 -10.37 -5.20 -4.30
C VAL A 173 -9.27 -5.23 -5.35
N ILE A 174 -8.82 -4.03 -5.75
CA ILE A 174 -7.81 -3.88 -6.80
C ILE A 174 -6.73 -2.92 -6.32
N THR A 175 -5.47 -3.34 -6.40
CA THR A 175 -4.31 -2.50 -6.09
C THR A 175 -3.40 -2.36 -7.31
N TYR A 176 -2.62 -1.27 -7.38
CA TYR A 176 -1.54 -1.19 -8.37
C TYR A 176 -0.49 -2.26 -8.11
N GLU A 177 0.13 -2.76 -9.19
CA GLU A 177 1.22 -3.74 -9.12
C GLU A 177 2.54 -3.13 -8.65
N ASP A 178 2.64 -1.79 -8.62
CA ASP A 178 3.85 -1.06 -8.24
C ASP A 178 4.39 -1.53 -6.89
N GLN A 179 5.66 -1.96 -6.86
CA GLN A 179 6.35 -2.46 -5.69
C GLN A 179 7.37 -1.46 -5.15
N PHE A 180 7.81 -1.70 -3.92
CA PHE A 180 8.89 -0.94 -3.32
C PHE A 180 10.17 -1.03 -4.14
N MET A 181 10.81 0.12 -4.38
CA MET A 181 12.10 0.21 -5.01
C MET A 181 12.96 1.30 -4.38
N VAL A 182 14.27 1.19 -4.57
CA VAL A 182 15.22 2.26 -4.18
C VAL A 182 15.68 2.98 -5.44
N LEU A 183 15.31 4.25 -5.56
CA LEU A 183 15.69 5.09 -6.69
C LEU A 183 17.02 5.78 -6.41
N ASN A 184 17.99 5.57 -7.30
CA ASN A 184 19.34 6.17 -7.24
C ASN A 184 20.05 5.97 -5.88
N ASN A 185 19.86 4.82 -5.22
CA ASN A 185 20.38 4.51 -3.88
C ASN A 185 20.09 5.59 -2.83
N ARG A 186 19.04 6.39 -3.02
CA ARG A 186 18.77 7.57 -2.18
C ARG A 186 17.31 7.71 -1.77
N TYR A 187 16.37 7.35 -2.63
CA TYR A 187 14.95 7.56 -2.37
C TYR A 187 14.19 6.25 -2.40
N TYR A 188 13.28 6.07 -1.47
CA TYR A 188 12.33 4.97 -1.46
C TYR A 188 11.11 5.38 -2.28
N VAL A 189 10.69 4.49 -3.15
CA VAL A 189 9.51 4.64 -4.00
C VAL A 189 8.65 3.41 -3.85
N GLY A 190 7.35 3.61 -3.75
CA GLY A 190 6.38 2.53 -3.64
C GLY A 190 4.98 3.11 -3.50
N ARG A 191 3.96 2.27 -3.74
CA ARG A 191 2.60 2.62 -3.33
C ARG A 191 2.51 2.62 -1.80
N ALA A 192 1.48 3.24 -1.24
CA ALA A 192 1.17 3.19 0.20
C ALA A 192 2.25 3.73 1.17
N LEU A 193 3.22 4.52 0.69
CA LEU A 193 4.12 5.26 1.59
C LEU A 193 3.35 6.17 2.52
N ASP A 194 2.26 6.75 2.08
CA ASP A 194 1.24 7.40 2.88
C ASP A 194 0.17 6.38 3.33
N ASN A 195 0.11 5.99 4.62
CA ASN A 195 1.04 6.41 5.65
C ASN A 195 1.77 5.22 6.31
N ARG A 196 2.10 4.18 5.56
CA ARG A 196 2.86 3.04 6.10
C ARG A 196 4.29 3.41 6.48
N VAL A 197 4.84 4.49 5.92
CA VAL A 197 6.12 5.02 6.41
C VAL A 197 5.99 5.51 7.85
N GLY A 198 4.85 6.09 8.23
CA GLY A 198 4.55 6.41 9.63
C GLY A 198 4.50 5.17 10.51
N GLY A 199 3.79 4.11 10.09
CA GLY A 199 3.79 2.82 10.78
C GLY A 199 5.20 2.20 10.92
N PHE A 200 6.01 2.30 9.88
CA PHE A 200 7.42 1.90 9.93
C PHE A 200 8.22 2.71 10.96
N MET A 201 8.06 4.03 10.97
CA MET A 201 8.77 4.90 11.94
C MET A 201 8.36 4.60 13.38
N ILE A 202 7.09 4.34 13.65
CA ILE A 202 6.59 3.91 14.96
C ILE A 202 7.27 2.61 15.39
N ALA A 203 7.36 1.64 14.50
CA ALA A 203 8.01 0.35 14.78
C ALA A 203 9.52 0.53 15.07
N GLU A 204 10.20 1.41 14.35
CA GLU A 204 11.62 1.71 14.58
C GLU A 204 11.87 2.48 15.88
N VAL A 205 10.94 3.35 16.30
CA VAL A 205 11.00 4.03 17.60
C VAL A 205 10.89 3.02 18.74
N ALA A 206 10.03 2.01 18.62
CA ALA A 206 9.89 0.94 19.61
C ALA A 206 11.12 0.03 19.67
N ARG A 207 11.75 -0.27 18.54
CA ARG A 207 12.98 -1.06 18.44
C ARG A 207 14.21 -0.34 19.02
#